data_3d0299eef1f1143287ea0718a1b6f260
#
_entry.id   3d0299eef1f1143287ea0718a1b6f260
#
_cell.length_a   1.000
_cell.length_b   1.000
_cell.length_c   1.000
_cell.angle_alpha   90.00
_cell.angle_beta   90.00
_cell.angle_gamma   90.00
#
_symmetry.space_group_name_H-M   'P 1'
#
loop_
_entity.id
_entity.type
_entity.pdbx_description
1 polymer ?
#
loop_
_entity_poly.entity_id
_entity_poly.type
_entity_poly.pdbx_seq_one_letter_code
_entity_poly.pdbx_strand_id
1 'polypeptide(L)'
;MNYLDRNEFNFEPSQKVVEAIKNFDPKTLCFYTRIYDQGKKSVISVRLSEIYGVDESQVLLTYGGEDMLKNAIHYFLSVNSQTGAPNTKILIPEFSWWYYNRVASECGGTFEMYPLHEKEDTFAYDIDEVIEYTNRVHPRMLLLASPNNPTGNGLTPEEIGRIMENIPSDTMVLIDEAYASFISTDTAYIAPLVNKYSNLIISRTLSKFYGLPGLRVGFGFIGKGHDQFESYINKYLGYNRFSEAVALAALDSDEHYRKVADDMEWGRQLYKKELGSLPGFKVYKSVANFILIKYPIAIKESLMEALKVQEYKIKFMGDKGLEECLRITLSRKEQTQVVCDTIKKCYLQTTAQK
;
A
#
# COMPACT_ATOMS: atom_id res chain seq x y z
N MET A 1 13.08 20.52 5.73
CA MET A 1 12.23 19.55 6.49
C MET A 1 12.29 18.19 5.81
N ASN A 2 12.72 17.16 6.54
CA ASN A 2 12.73 15.77 6.08
C ASN A 2 11.41 15.08 6.49
N TYR A 3 10.59 14.72 5.51
CA TYR A 3 9.27 14.17 5.77
C TYR A 3 9.33 12.64 5.84
N LEU A 4 9.21 12.08 7.04
CA LEU A 4 9.17 10.65 7.32
C LEU A 4 7.79 10.22 7.88
N ASP A 5 6.73 10.98 7.60
CA ASP A 5 5.39 10.82 8.16
C ASP A 5 4.35 10.25 7.18
N ARG A 6 4.65 10.18 5.87
CA ARG A 6 3.67 9.83 4.82
C ARG A 6 4.00 8.57 4.02
N ASN A 7 5.01 7.81 4.44
CA ASN A 7 5.47 6.62 3.70
C ASN A 7 5.86 6.98 2.25
N GLU A 8 6.51 8.14 2.07
CA GLU A 8 7.06 8.59 0.80
C GLU A 8 8.46 8.00 0.59
N PHE A 9 9.00 8.17 -0.60
CA PHE A 9 10.28 7.60 -0.99
C PHE A 9 11.39 8.65 -0.77
N ASN A 10 12.22 8.43 0.24
CA ASN A 10 13.29 9.35 0.63
C ASN A 10 14.65 9.01 0.00
N PHE A 11 14.64 8.48 -1.21
CA PHE A 11 15.83 8.14 -2.01
C PHE A 11 15.75 8.85 -3.36
N GLU A 12 16.85 8.81 -4.12
CA GLU A 12 16.83 9.34 -5.47
C GLU A 12 16.06 8.40 -6.43
N PRO A 13 15.41 8.95 -7.47
CA PRO A 13 14.83 8.12 -8.52
C PRO A 13 15.95 7.39 -9.28
N SER A 14 15.60 6.26 -9.93
CA SER A 14 16.56 5.52 -10.74
C SER A 14 17.10 6.35 -11.90
N GLN A 15 18.32 6.04 -12.35
CA GLN A 15 18.92 6.73 -13.48
C GLN A 15 18.06 6.62 -14.76
N LYS A 16 17.44 5.47 -14.99
CA LYS A 16 16.51 5.29 -16.12
C LYS A 16 15.30 6.22 -16.04
N VAL A 17 14.76 6.45 -14.84
CA VAL A 17 13.67 7.40 -14.62
C VAL A 17 14.13 8.83 -14.93
N VAL A 18 15.31 9.24 -14.45
CA VAL A 18 15.88 10.56 -14.74
C VAL A 18 16.10 10.75 -16.24
N GLU A 19 16.60 9.75 -16.94
CA GLU A 19 16.80 9.76 -18.38
C GLU A 19 15.49 9.83 -19.15
N ALA A 20 14.48 9.07 -18.75
CA ALA A 20 13.15 9.11 -19.37
C ALA A 20 12.52 10.50 -19.26
N ILE A 21 12.70 11.18 -18.11
CA ILE A 21 12.23 12.57 -17.93
C ILE A 21 12.97 13.54 -18.85
N LYS A 22 14.31 13.44 -18.91
CA LYS A 22 15.16 14.35 -19.71
C LYS A 22 14.94 14.21 -21.21
N ASN A 23 14.68 12.98 -21.68
CA ASN A 23 14.55 12.65 -23.09
C ASN A 23 13.09 12.63 -23.58
N PHE A 24 12.14 12.97 -22.71
CA PHE A 24 10.73 12.98 -23.10
C PHE A 24 10.45 14.04 -24.16
N ASP A 25 9.85 13.63 -25.28
CA ASP A 25 9.43 14.57 -26.34
C ASP A 25 8.09 15.23 -25.95
N PRO A 26 8.08 16.54 -25.60
CA PRO A 26 6.86 17.25 -25.24
C PRO A 26 5.76 17.25 -26.30
N LYS A 27 6.11 17.06 -27.59
CA LYS A 27 5.12 16.99 -28.68
C LYS A 27 4.15 15.83 -28.51
N THR A 28 4.56 14.75 -27.82
CA THR A 28 3.67 13.62 -27.56
C THR A 28 2.47 13.98 -26.70
N LEU A 29 2.55 15.05 -25.88
CA LEU A 29 1.45 15.55 -25.04
C LEU A 29 0.32 16.20 -25.87
N CYS A 30 0.60 16.58 -27.12
CA CYS A 30 -0.39 17.19 -27.99
C CYS A 30 -1.35 16.19 -28.63
N PHE A 31 -1.12 14.89 -28.45
CA PHE A 31 -1.86 13.83 -29.11
C PHE A 31 -2.38 12.78 -28.14
N TYR A 32 -3.59 12.31 -28.36
CA TYR A 32 -4.08 11.10 -27.71
C TYR A 32 -3.25 9.88 -28.13
N THR A 33 -3.23 8.86 -27.28
CA THR A 33 -2.63 7.57 -27.64
C THR A 33 -3.35 6.93 -28.84
N ARG A 34 -2.62 6.10 -29.59
CA ARG A 34 -3.17 5.26 -30.66
C ARG A 34 -3.15 3.76 -30.29
N ILE A 35 -2.81 3.44 -29.05
CA ILE A 35 -2.67 2.05 -28.62
C ILE A 35 -4.02 1.30 -28.60
N TYR A 36 -5.11 2.04 -28.43
CA TYR A 36 -6.45 1.49 -28.53
C TYR A 36 -6.78 0.94 -29.92
N ASP A 37 -6.23 1.52 -30.96
CA ASP A 37 -6.36 1.01 -32.33
C ASP A 37 -5.76 -0.40 -32.49
N GLN A 38 -4.89 -0.79 -31.54
CA GLN A 38 -4.27 -2.10 -31.42
C GLN A 38 -4.99 -3.00 -30.40
N GLY A 39 -6.12 -2.59 -29.87
CA GLY A 39 -6.89 -3.33 -28.85
C GLY A 39 -6.20 -3.38 -27.48
N LYS A 40 -5.35 -2.38 -27.14
CA LYS A 40 -4.63 -2.31 -25.86
C LYS A 40 -4.99 -1.04 -25.10
N LYS A 41 -4.95 -1.10 -23.77
CA LYS A 41 -5.29 0.05 -22.89
C LYS A 41 -4.18 1.09 -22.83
N SER A 42 -2.94 0.63 -22.70
CA SER A 42 -1.75 1.47 -22.55
C SER A 42 -0.49 0.64 -22.77
N VAL A 43 0.61 1.29 -23.10
CA VAL A 43 1.93 0.64 -23.09
C VAL A 43 2.30 0.13 -21.68
N ILE A 44 1.77 0.76 -20.61
CA ILE A 44 1.95 0.28 -19.24
C ILE A 44 1.20 -1.04 -19.03
N SER A 45 -0.07 -1.16 -19.49
CA SER A 45 -0.85 -2.40 -19.31
C SER A 45 -0.22 -3.58 -20.02
N VAL A 46 0.33 -3.35 -21.22
CA VAL A 46 1.09 -4.38 -21.97
C VAL A 46 2.32 -4.82 -21.16
N ARG A 47 3.12 -3.85 -20.67
CA ARG A 47 4.33 -4.18 -19.88
C ARG A 47 3.99 -4.88 -18.57
N LEU A 48 2.93 -4.48 -17.88
CA LEU A 48 2.47 -5.15 -16.66
C LEU A 48 1.98 -6.57 -16.94
N SER A 49 1.23 -6.78 -18.04
CA SER A 49 0.82 -8.12 -18.49
C SER A 49 2.03 -9.05 -18.65
N GLU A 50 3.11 -8.57 -19.27
CA GLU A 50 4.35 -9.33 -19.45
C GLU A 50 5.04 -9.64 -18.11
N ILE A 51 5.20 -8.63 -17.23
CA ILE A 51 5.88 -8.78 -15.93
C ILE A 51 5.13 -9.76 -15.02
N TYR A 52 3.78 -9.67 -14.99
CA TYR A 52 2.96 -10.41 -14.04
C TYR A 52 2.37 -11.71 -14.61
N GLY A 53 2.56 -11.97 -15.90
CA GLY A 53 2.07 -13.18 -16.56
C GLY A 53 0.54 -13.30 -16.61
N VAL A 54 -0.16 -12.16 -16.61
CA VAL A 54 -1.62 -12.08 -16.69
C VAL A 54 -2.07 -11.64 -18.08
N ASP A 55 -3.32 -11.93 -18.45
CA ASP A 55 -3.90 -11.36 -19.66
C ASP A 55 -4.02 -9.83 -19.54
N GLU A 56 -3.74 -9.08 -20.60
CA GLU A 56 -3.82 -7.62 -20.58
C GLU A 56 -5.23 -7.11 -20.25
N SER A 57 -6.26 -7.87 -20.59
CA SER A 57 -7.65 -7.57 -20.20
C SER A 57 -7.86 -7.57 -18.69
N GLN A 58 -7.09 -8.34 -17.93
CA GLN A 58 -7.14 -8.39 -16.47
C GLN A 58 -6.33 -7.26 -15.79
N VAL A 59 -5.54 -6.50 -16.54
CA VAL A 59 -4.78 -5.36 -16.02
C VAL A 59 -5.68 -4.13 -15.90
N LEU A 60 -5.74 -3.54 -14.72
CA LEU A 60 -6.45 -2.31 -14.43
C LEU A 60 -5.45 -1.16 -14.31
N LEU A 61 -5.76 0.02 -14.88
CA LEU A 61 -4.94 1.23 -14.78
C LEU A 61 -5.75 2.38 -14.18
N THR A 62 -5.15 3.08 -13.21
CA THR A 62 -5.78 4.18 -12.48
C THR A 62 -4.79 5.31 -12.20
N TYR A 63 -5.31 6.46 -11.78
CA TYR A 63 -4.50 7.61 -11.38
C TYR A 63 -4.00 7.49 -9.92
N GLY A 64 -3.17 6.46 -9.69
CA GLY A 64 -2.62 6.08 -8.38
C GLY A 64 -3.47 5.02 -7.68
N GLY A 65 -2.88 4.39 -6.63
CA GLY A 65 -3.57 3.35 -5.84
C GLY A 65 -4.84 3.86 -5.16
N GLU A 66 -4.85 5.11 -4.71
CA GLU A 66 -6.04 5.77 -4.14
C GLU A 66 -7.24 5.73 -5.11
N ASP A 67 -7.01 6.05 -6.39
CA ASP A 67 -8.04 6.04 -7.43
C ASP A 67 -8.53 4.60 -7.70
N MET A 68 -7.64 3.59 -7.65
CA MET A 68 -8.02 2.19 -7.73
C MET A 68 -8.97 1.79 -6.61
N LEU A 69 -8.60 2.08 -5.37
CA LEU A 69 -9.40 1.75 -4.20
C LEU A 69 -10.76 2.45 -4.24
N LYS A 70 -10.77 3.74 -4.58
CA LYS A 70 -12.00 4.53 -4.69
C LYS A 70 -12.94 3.96 -5.75
N ASN A 71 -12.44 3.71 -6.96
CA ASN A 71 -13.25 3.17 -8.04
C ASN A 71 -13.79 1.77 -7.71
N ALA A 72 -12.98 0.89 -7.14
CA ALA A 72 -13.42 -0.45 -6.75
C ALA A 72 -14.51 -0.39 -5.67
N ILE A 73 -14.27 0.35 -4.59
CA ILE A 73 -15.24 0.48 -3.48
C ILE A 73 -16.53 1.11 -3.99
N HIS A 74 -16.47 2.24 -4.72
CA HIS A 74 -17.65 2.90 -5.25
C HIS A 74 -18.44 2.00 -6.19
N TYR A 75 -17.78 1.35 -7.14
CA TYR A 75 -18.45 0.49 -8.11
C TYR A 75 -19.19 -0.66 -7.43
N PHE A 76 -18.49 -1.46 -6.62
CA PHE A 76 -19.08 -2.66 -6.04
C PHE A 76 -20.07 -2.38 -4.91
N LEU A 77 -19.97 -1.25 -4.21
CA LEU A 77 -20.96 -0.87 -3.20
C LEU A 77 -22.18 -0.15 -3.78
N SER A 78 -22.03 0.63 -4.87
CA SER A 78 -23.13 1.41 -5.46
C SER A 78 -23.94 0.67 -6.53
N VAL A 79 -23.36 -0.30 -7.23
CA VAL A 79 -24.08 -1.04 -8.32
C VAL A 79 -25.32 -1.79 -7.81
N ASN A 80 -25.39 -2.13 -6.53
CA ASN A 80 -26.55 -2.77 -5.96
C ASN A 80 -27.81 -1.90 -5.91
N SER A 81 -27.71 -0.58 -6.08
CA SER A 81 -28.87 0.29 -6.23
C SER A 81 -29.70 -0.02 -7.49
N GLN A 82 -29.08 -0.62 -8.52
CA GLN A 82 -29.78 -1.00 -9.76
C GLN A 82 -30.46 -2.39 -9.66
N THR A 83 -29.96 -3.27 -8.80
CA THR A 83 -30.51 -4.62 -8.61
C THR A 83 -31.45 -4.74 -7.43
N GLY A 84 -31.62 -3.66 -6.63
CA GLY A 84 -32.46 -3.65 -5.44
C GLY A 84 -31.92 -4.48 -4.27
N ALA A 85 -30.70 -4.99 -4.36
CA ALA A 85 -30.06 -5.74 -3.29
C ALA A 85 -29.38 -4.80 -2.28
N PRO A 86 -29.73 -4.83 -0.99
CA PRO A 86 -29.33 -3.81 -0.02
C PRO A 86 -27.93 -4.01 0.58
N ASN A 87 -27.09 -4.89 0.03
CA ASN A 87 -25.78 -5.15 0.63
C ASN A 87 -24.73 -4.17 0.11
N THR A 88 -24.55 -3.06 0.83
CA THR A 88 -23.54 -2.01 0.58
C THR A 88 -22.42 -2.04 1.62
N LYS A 89 -22.25 -3.19 2.30
CA LYS A 89 -21.27 -3.31 3.38
C LYS A 89 -19.90 -3.71 2.87
N ILE A 90 -18.87 -3.05 3.40
CA ILE A 90 -17.48 -3.48 3.29
C ILE A 90 -16.94 -3.91 4.65
N LEU A 91 -16.17 -4.99 4.65
CA LEU A 91 -15.44 -5.46 5.82
C LEU A 91 -13.97 -5.07 5.67
N ILE A 92 -13.41 -4.34 6.65
CA ILE A 92 -12.06 -3.78 6.62
C ILE A 92 -11.28 -4.20 7.87
N PRO A 93 -9.91 -4.25 7.83
CA PRO A 93 -9.15 -4.58 9.04
C PRO A 93 -9.14 -3.40 10.02
N GLU A 94 -9.12 -3.72 11.33
CA GLU A 94 -8.74 -2.75 12.36
C GLU A 94 -7.34 -2.20 12.12
N PHE A 95 -7.03 -1.04 12.72
CA PHE A 95 -5.72 -0.39 12.57
C PHE A 95 -5.25 -0.31 11.12
N SER A 96 -6.15 0.08 10.20
CA SER A 96 -5.84 0.22 8.78
C SER A 96 -5.92 1.69 8.32
N TRP A 97 -5.68 1.91 7.06
CA TRP A 97 -5.73 3.26 6.51
C TRP A 97 -7.17 3.82 6.57
N TRP A 98 -7.36 4.93 7.27
CA TRP A 98 -8.65 5.61 7.49
C TRP A 98 -9.45 5.89 6.20
N TYR A 99 -8.78 5.88 5.05
CA TYR A 99 -9.40 6.17 3.76
C TYR A 99 -10.43 5.12 3.33
N TYR A 100 -10.28 3.87 3.72
CA TYR A 100 -11.19 2.80 3.30
C TYR A 100 -12.63 3.04 3.81
N ASN A 101 -12.79 3.35 5.07
CA ASN A 101 -14.10 3.62 5.67
C ASN A 101 -14.71 4.92 5.14
N ARG A 102 -13.86 5.95 4.91
CA ARG A 102 -14.33 7.21 4.33
C ARG A 102 -14.89 7.00 2.92
N VAL A 103 -14.20 6.29 2.05
CA VAL A 103 -14.63 6.02 0.68
C VAL A 103 -15.92 5.20 0.66
N ALA A 104 -16.05 4.20 1.54
CA ALA A 104 -17.30 3.45 1.68
C ALA A 104 -18.48 4.36 2.05
N SER A 105 -18.28 5.27 3.00
CA SER A 105 -19.31 6.23 3.41
C SER A 105 -19.66 7.25 2.31
N GLU A 106 -18.69 7.67 1.50
CA GLU A 106 -18.90 8.61 0.38
C GLU A 106 -19.91 8.08 -0.66
N CYS A 107 -19.98 6.76 -0.87
CA CYS A 107 -20.95 6.14 -1.79
C CYS A 107 -22.22 5.61 -1.11
N GLY A 108 -22.47 6.00 0.14
CA GLY A 108 -23.63 5.53 0.91
C GLY A 108 -23.49 4.11 1.45
N GLY A 109 -22.29 3.53 1.38
CA GLY A 109 -21.98 2.23 1.94
C GLY A 109 -21.77 2.27 3.46
N THR A 110 -21.81 1.11 4.07
CA THR A 110 -21.49 0.90 5.48
C THR A 110 -20.23 0.05 5.62
N PHE A 111 -19.58 0.11 6.78
CA PHE A 111 -18.41 -0.73 7.05
C PHE A 111 -18.48 -1.40 8.41
N GLU A 112 -17.87 -2.56 8.52
CA GLU A 112 -17.52 -3.21 9.77
C GLU A 112 -16.03 -3.51 9.77
N MET A 113 -15.44 -3.67 10.97
CA MET A 113 -14.02 -3.97 11.12
C MET A 113 -13.84 -5.39 11.66
N TYR A 114 -12.91 -6.14 11.09
CA TYR A 114 -12.43 -7.39 11.66
C TYR A 114 -11.12 -7.16 12.41
N PRO A 115 -10.84 -7.95 13.49
CA PRO A 115 -9.72 -7.73 14.36
C PRO A 115 -8.36 -7.91 13.67
N LEU A 116 -7.40 -7.13 14.14
CA LEU A 116 -5.97 -7.28 13.85
C LEU A 116 -5.24 -7.42 15.18
N HIS A 117 -4.64 -8.57 15.44
CA HIS A 117 -4.09 -8.91 16.75
C HIS A 117 -2.65 -8.47 16.92
N GLU A 118 -2.38 -7.76 18.02
CA GLU A 118 -1.02 -7.51 18.46
C GLU A 118 -0.43 -8.81 19.01
N LYS A 119 0.73 -9.22 18.49
CA LYS A 119 1.54 -10.34 18.94
C LYS A 119 2.81 -9.82 19.64
N GLU A 120 3.78 -10.71 19.93
CA GLU A 120 4.99 -10.34 20.64
C GLU A 120 5.76 -9.18 19.98
N ASP A 121 6.05 -9.25 18.68
CA ASP A 121 6.81 -8.24 17.94
C ASP A 121 6.18 -7.88 16.56
N THR A 122 4.91 -8.17 16.37
CA THR A 122 4.18 -7.88 15.13
C THR A 122 2.69 -7.72 15.38
N PHE A 123 1.97 -7.23 14.38
CA PHE A 123 0.53 -7.44 14.26
C PHE A 123 0.28 -8.58 13.26
N ALA A 124 -0.82 -9.30 13.43
CA ALA A 124 -1.17 -10.40 12.53
C ALA A 124 -2.68 -10.52 12.35
N TYR A 125 -3.09 -10.91 11.15
CA TYR A 125 -4.42 -11.42 10.89
C TYR A 125 -4.55 -12.82 11.49
N ASP A 126 -5.67 -13.11 12.12
CA ASP A 126 -6.11 -14.48 12.36
C ASP A 126 -6.97 -14.90 11.16
N ILE A 127 -6.46 -15.80 10.36
CA ILE A 127 -7.09 -16.18 9.08
C ILE A 127 -8.45 -16.86 9.30
N ASP A 128 -8.57 -17.68 10.34
CA ASP A 128 -9.84 -18.33 10.68
C ASP A 128 -10.87 -17.29 11.12
N GLU A 129 -10.46 -16.30 11.90
CA GLU A 129 -11.32 -15.22 12.32
C GLU A 129 -11.75 -14.32 11.16
N VAL A 130 -10.86 -13.99 10.22
CA VAL A 130 -11.22 -13.26 8.99
C VAL A 130 -12.27 -14.00 8.18
N ILE A 131 -12.11 -15.33 8.04
CA ILE A 131 -13.07 -16.18 7.34
C ILE A 131 -14.42 -16.21 8.09
N GLU A 132 -14.40 -16.40 9.42
CA GLU A 132 -15.61 -16.43 10.26
C GLU A 132 -16.36 -15.08 10.18
N TYR A 133 -15.66 -13.95 10.33
CA TYR A 133 -16.26 -12.63 10.21
C TYR A 133 -16.88 -12.41 8.84
N THR A 134 -16.19 -12.81 7.78
CA THR A 134 -16.70 -12.67 6.41
C THR A 134 -17.95 -13.50 6.19
N ASN A 135 -17.98 -14.75 6.64
CA ASN A 135 -19.13 -15.63 6.51
C ASN A 135 -20.32 -15.13 7.35
N ARG A 136 -20.08 -14.60 8.56
CA ARG A 136 -21.13 -14.08 9.44
C ARG A 136 -21.73 -12.77 8.92
N VAL A 137 -20.88 -11.85 8.46
CA VAL A 137 -21.29 -10.50 8.01
C VAL A 137 -21.81 -10.55 6.58
N HIS A 138 -21.31 -11.47 5.77
CA HIS A 138 -21.58 -11.60 4.33
C HIS A 138 -21.49 -10.24 3.61
N PRO A 139 -20.32 -9.57 3.66
CA PRO A 139 -20.16 -8.24 3.10
C PRO A 139 -20.20 -8.29 1.58
N ARG A 140 -20.54 -7.17 0.95
CA ARG A 140 -20.38 -7.04 -0.50
C ARG A 140 -18.90 -7.03 -0.90
N MET A 141 -18.06 -6.49 -0.02
CA MET A 141 -16.61 -6.45 -0.25
C MET A 141 -15.85 -6.77 1.05
N LEU A 142 -14.84 -7.63 0.94
CA LEU A 142 -13.80 -7.83 1.93
C LEU A 142 -12.55 -7.09 1.46
N LEU A 143 -12.01 -6.17 2.27
CA LEU A 143 -10.73 -5.51 2.02
C LEU A 143 -9.64 -6.14 2.87
N LEU A 144 -8.56 -6.55 2.22
CA LEU A 144 -7.33 -7.05 2.84
C LEU A 144 -6.21 -6.05 2.54
N ALA A 145 -5.52 -5.54 3.56
CA ALA A 145 -4.36 -4.67 3.37
C ALA A 145 -3.07 -5.49 3.62
N SER A 146 -2.26 -5.69 2.59
CA SER A 146 -1.08 -6.55 2.65
C SER A 146 0.07 -6.01 1.81
N PRO A 147 1.07 -5.36 2.44
CA PRO A 147 1.22 -5.01 3.86
C PRO A 147 0.25 -3.95 4.35
N ASN A 148 -0.22 -4.12 5.59
CA ASN A 148 -1.12 -3.16 6.22
C ASN A 148 -0.41 -1.90 6.71
N ASN A 149 -1.06 -0.77 6.63
CA ASN A 149 -0.62 0.52 7.16
C ASN A 149 -1.57 0.97 8.28
N PRO A 150 -1.11 1.12 9.56
CA PRO A 150 0.28 1.39 9.96
C PRO A 150 1.07 0.20 10.54
N THR A 151 0.53 -0.98 10.60
CA THR A 151 1.10 -2.10 11.37
C THR A 151 2.24 -2.85 10.66
N GLY A 152 2.31 -2.77 9.33
CA GLY A 152 3.42 -3.31 8.53
C GLY A 152 3.40 -4.83 8.31
N ASN A 153 2.39 -5.53 8.80
CA ASN A 153 2.20 -6.97 8.57
C ASN A 153 1.58 -7.24 7.19
N GLY A 154 1.82 -8.41 6.64
CA GLY A 154 1.27 -8.86 5.36
C GLY A 154 0.68 -10.26 5.44
N LEU A 155 0.06 -10.69 4.35
CA LEU A 155 -0.46 -12.03 4.11
C LEU A 155 0.44 -12.77 3.12
N THR A 156 0.57 -14.06 3.27
CA THR A 156 1.19 -14.92 2.26
C THR A 156 0.18 -15.29 1.16
N PRO A 157 0.64 -15.71 -0.03
CA PRO A 157 -0.24 -16.20 -1.09
C PRO A 157 -1.11 -17.37 -0.65
N GLU A 158 -0.59 -18.25 0.22
CA GLU A 158 -1.31 -19.40 0.79
C GLU A 158 -2.44 -18.94 1.71
N GLU A 159 -2.20 -17.95 2.56
CA GLU A 159 -3.22 -17.35 3.44
C GLU A 159 -4.32 -16.67 2.62
N ILE A 160 -3.95 -15.93 1.57
CA ILE A 160 -4.91 -15.34 0.63
C ILE A 160 -5.75 -16.45 -0.02
N GLY A 161 -5.12 -17.50 -0.53
CA GLY A 161 -5.81 -18.65 -1.12
C GLY A 161 -6.79 -19.30 -0.14
N ARG A 162 -6.39 -19.48 1.12
CA ARG A 162 -7.23 -20.06 2.17
C ARG A 162 -8.46 -19.18 2.47
N ILE A 163 -8.30 -17.86 2.51
CA ILE A 163 -9.42 -16.93 2.67
C ILE A 163 -10.38 -17.09 1.48
N MET A 164 -9.87 -16.99 0.26
CA MET A 164 -10.68 -17.06 -0.96
C MET A 164 -11.46 -18.36 -1.12
N GLU A 165 -10.95 -19.48 -0.63
CA GLU A 165 -11.60 -20.80 -0.70
C GLU A 165 -12.72 -21.00 0.34
N ASN A 166 -12.73 -20.17 1.40
CA ASN A 166 -13.61 -20.39 2.55
C ASN A 166 -14.60 -19.24 2.82
N ILE A 167 -14.70 -18.27 1.90
CA ILE A 167 -15.66 -17.16 1.98
C ILE A 167 -16.70 -17.25 0.86
N PRO A 168 -17.84 -16.52 0.96
CA PRO A 168 -18.86 -16.51 -0.09
C PRO A 168 -18.29 -16.00 -1.43
N SER A 169 -18.58 -16.71 -2.52
CA SER A 169 -18.08 -16.39 -3.86
C SER A 169 -18.64 -15.09 -4.46
N ASP A 170 -19.72 -14.56 -3.90
CA ASP A 170 -20.33 -13.28 -4.26
C ASP A 170 -19.77 -12.09 -3.45
N THR A 171 -18.91 -12.34 -2.45
CA THR A 171 -18.11 -11.33 -1.78
C THR A 171 -16.91 -10.96 -2.66
N MET A 172 -16.84 -9.72 -3.13
CA MET A 172 -15.65 -9.21 -3.83
C MET A 172 -14.50 -9.03 -2.84
N VAL A 173 -13.33 -9.56 -3.15
CA VAL A 173 -12.11 -9.36 -2.34
C VAL A 173 -11.22 -8.32 -3.01
N LEU A 174 -10.92 -7.25 -2.28
CA LEU A 174 -10.00 -6.19 -2.68
C LEU A 174 -8.75 -6.26 -1.82
N ILE A 175 -7.61 -6.61 -2.42
CA ILE A 175 -6.32 -6.63 -1.71
C ILE A 175 -5.56 -5.34 -2.04
N ASP A 176 -5.29 -4.53 -1.03
CA ASP A 176 -4.40 -3.37 -1.17
C ASP A 176 -2.95 -3.82 -0.96
N GLU A 177 -2.23 -3.95 -2.05
CA GLU A 177 -0.83 -4.32 -2.12
C GLU A 177 0.11 -3.13 -2.40
N ALA A 178 -0.25 -1.92 -1.96
CA ALA A 178 0.57 -0.73 -2.18
C ALA A 178 2.04 -0.88 -1.71
N TYR A 179 2.30 -1.76 -0.76
CA TYR A 179 3.63 -2.02 -0.20
C TYR A 179 4.20 -3.40 -0.52
N ALA A 180 3.51 -4.26 -1.28
CA ALA A 180 3.89 -5.66 -1.48
C ALA A 180 5.28 -5.87 -2.10
N SER A 181 5.71 -4.97 -3.01
CA SER A 181 7.04 -5.06 -3.61
C SER A 181 8.22 -4.88 -2.64
N PHE A 182 7.97 -4.41 -1.40
CA PHE A 182 8.97 -4.40 -0.33
C PHE A 182 9.15 -5.77 0.34
N ILE A 183 8.15 -6.67 0.24
CA ILE A 183 8.27 -8.05 0.71
C ILE A 183 9.14 -8.85 -0.25
N SER A 184 8.75 -8.82 -1.52
CA SER A 184 9.39 -9.55 -2.61
C SER A 184 9.08 -8.89 -3.95
N THR A 185 10.02 -8.96 -4.87
CA THR A 185 9.80 -8.64 -6.28
C THR A 185 9.29 -9.85 -7.06
N ASP A 186 9.16 -11.02 -6.43
CA ASP A 186 8.51 -12.17 -7.03
C ASP A 186 7.00 -11.91 -7.15
N THR A 187 6.50 -11.94 -8.36
CA THR A 187 5.11 -11.66 -8.73
C THR A 187 4.36 -12.92 -9.20
N ALA A 188 5.01 -14.08 -9.17
CA ALA A 188 4.50 -15.32 -9.75
C ALA A 188 3.18 -15.79 -9.15
N TYR A 189 2.83 -15.35 -7.94
CA TYR A 189 1.57 -15.71 -7.26
C TYR A 189 0.34 -14.99 -7.82
N ILE A 190 0.51 -13.86 -8.52
CA ILE A 190 -0.61 -13.02 -8.97
C ILE A 190 -1.43 -13.69 -10.07
N ALA A 191 -0.77 -14.17 -11.13
CA ALA A 191 -1.46 -14.82 -12.23
C ALA A 191 -2.29 -16.03 -11.81
N PRO A 192 -1.78 -16.98 -11.00
CA PRO A 192 -2.58 -18.07 -10.46
C PRO A 192 -3.81 -17.61 -9.67
N LEU A 193 -3.67 -16.58 -8.82
CA LEU A 193 -4.78 -16.08 -7.99
C LEU A 193 -5.88 -15.45 -8.85
N VAL A 194 -5.56 -14.50 -9.73
CA VAL A 194 -6.57 -13.80 -10.55
C VAL A 194 -7.17 -14.68 -11.64
N ASN A 195 -6.48 -15.75 -12.03
CA ASN A 195 -7.04 -16.75 -12.95
C ASN A 195 -7.97 -17.74 -12.26
N LYS A 196 -7.74 -18.02 -10.97
CA LYS A 196 -8.56 -18.96 -10.17
C LYS A 196 -9.80 -18.29 -9.59
N TYR A 197 -9.69 -17.06 -9.09
CA TYR A 197 -10.74 -16.38 -8.35
C TYR A 197 -11.31 -15.19 -9.13
N SER A 198 -12.55 -15.34 -9.62
CA SER A 198 -13.23 -14.27 -10.38
C SER A 198 -13.56 -13.06 -9.50
N ASN A 199 -13.80 -13.25 -8.21
CA ASN A 199 -14.16 -12.23 -7.23
C ASN A 199 -12.94 -11.57 -6.55
N LEU A 200 -11.78 -11.50 -7.22
CA LEU A 200 -10.54 -10.95 -6.67
C LEU A 200 -10.07 -9.72 -7.44
N ILE A 201 -9.72 -8.66 -6.71
CA ILE A 201 -8.98 -7.49 -7.20
C ILE A 201 -7.71 -7.35 -6.37
N ILE A 202 -6.55 -7.22 -7.03
CA ILE A 202 -5.28 -6.88 -6.38
C ILE A 202 -4.89 -5.47 -6.84
N SER A 203 -4.76 -4.52 -5.90
CA SER A 203 -4.41 -3.13 -6.16
C SER A 203 -2.93 -2.88 -5.87
N ARG A 204 -2.22 -2.26 -6.80
CA ARG A 204 -0.81 -1.86 -6.69
C ARG A 204 -0.57 -0.42 -7.15
N THR A 205 0.61 0.13 -6.89
CA THR A 205 0.93 1.51 -7.23
C THR A 205 2.43 1.72 -7.43
N LEU A 206 2.80 2.67 -8.29
CA LEU A 206 4.17 3.17 -8.39
C LEU A 206 4.54 4.20 -7.30
N SER A 207 3.60 4.54 -6.42
CA SER A 207 3.79 5.61 -5.41
C SER A 207 4.74 5.23 -4.28
N LYS A 208 4.93 3.93 -3.98
CA LYS A 208 5.66 3.48 -2.79
C LYS A 208 7.00 2.85 -3.14
N PHE A 209 7.04 1.62 -3.61
CA PHE A 209 8.28 0.92 -3.95
C PHE A 209 9.08 1.65 -5.06
N TYR A 210 8.40 2.08 -6.10
CA TYR A 210 9.01 2.79 -7.22
C TYR A 210 9.26 4.28 -6.96
N GLY A 211 8.84 4.82 -5.81
CA GLY A 211 9.15 6.17 -5.38
C GLY A 211 8.54 7.29 -6.24
N LEU A 212 7.43 7.04 -6.92
CA LEU A 212 6.83 7.97 -7.88
C LEU A 212 5.40 8.43 -7.49
N PRO A 213 5.16 8.90 -6.24
CA PRO A 213 3.82 9.32 -5.84
C PRO A 213 3.29 10.51 -6.66
N GLY A 214 4.16 11.39 -7.11
CA GLY A 214 3.81 12.55 -7.96
C GLY A 214 3.40 12.19 -9.38
N LEU A 215 3.76 10.99 -9.87
CA LEU A 215 3.42 10.52 -11.21
C LEU A 215 1.95 10.09 -11.35
N ARG A 216 1.30 9.76 -10.24
CA ARG A 216 -0.09 9.29 -10.18
C ARG A 216 -0.37 8.06 -11.05
N VAL A 217 0.45 7.02 -10.94
CA VAL A 217 0.24 5.72 -11.60
C VAL A 217 -0.13 4.67 -10.58
N GLY A 218 -1.34 4.15 -10.67
CA GLY A 218 -1.84 2.96 -10.01
C GLY A 218 -2.18 1.88 -11.03
N PHE A 219 -2.07 0.66 -10.62
CA PHE A 219 -2.45 -0.48 -11.42
C PHE A 219 -2.96 -1.62 -10.53
N GLY A 220 -3.59 -2.57 -11.13
CA GLY A 220 -4.07 -3.74 -10.43
C GLY A 220 -4.44 -4.85 -11.38
N PHE A 221 -4.91 -5.94 -10.80
CA PHE A 221 -5.30 -7.14 -11.53
C PHE A 221 -6.68 -7.58 -11.03
N ILE A 222 -7.51 -8.05 -11.94
CA ILE A 222 -8.86 -8.50 -11.62
C ILE A 222 -9.10 -9.92 -12.16
N GLY A 223 -9.89 -10.67 -11.42
CA GLY A 223 -10.42 -11.96 -11.88
C GLY A 223 -11.31 -11.80 -13.10
N LYS A 224 -11.48 -12.86 -13.87
CA LYS A 224 -12.27 -12.85 -15.11
C LYS A 224 -13.76 -12.62 -14.87
N GLY A 225 -14.46 -12.04 -15.85
CA GLY A 225 -15.91 -11.85 -15.80
C GLY A 225 -16.36 -10.48 -15.25
N HIS A 226 -15.47 -9.51 -15.18
CA HIS A 226 -15.75 -8.16 -14.70
C HIS A 226 -15.59 -7.05 -15.78
N ASP A 227 -15.96 -7.34 -17.02
CA ASP A 227 -15.85 -6.43 -18.16
C ASP A 227 -16.53 -5.06 -17.92
N GLN A 228 -17.62 -5.05 -17.17
CA GLN A 228 -18.32 -3.80 -16.82
C GLN A 228 -17.51 -2.94 -15.85
N PHE A 229 -16.82 -3.53 -14.87
CA PHE A 229 -15.93 -2.79 -13.99
C PHE A 229 -14.69 -2.32 -14.73
N GLU A 230 -14.12 -3.17 -15.58
CA GLU A 230 -13.01 -2.77 -16.46
C GLU A 230 -13.41 -1.57 -17.31
N SER A 231 -14.55 -1.62 -17.99
CA SER A 231 -15.08 -0.50 -18.79
C SER A 231 -15.31 0.76 -17.94
N TYR A 232 -15.79 0.60 -16.70
CA TYR A 232 -16.04 1.73 -15.79
C TYR A 232 -14.76 2.50 -15.47
N ILE A 233 -13.63 1.82 -15.24
CA ILE A 233 -12.36 2.48 -14.88
C ILE A 233 -11.50 2.83 -16.09
N ASN A 234 -11.78 2.29 -17.26
CA ASN A 234 -10.93 2.41 -18.45
C ASN A 234 -10.84 3.85 -18.96
N LYS A 235 -9.70 4.21 -19.50
CA LYS A 235 -9.39 5.53 -20.05
C LYS A 235 -9.33 5.48 -21.58
N TYR A 236 -10.49 5.49 -22.25
CA TYR A 236 -10.63 5.31 -23.70
C TYR A 236 -9.76 6.24 -24.58
N LEU A 237 -9.43 7.43 -24.09
CA LEU A 237 -8.53 8.35 -24.81
C LEU A 237 -7.06 8.17 -24.41
N GLY A 238 -6.78 7.13 -23.62
CA GLY A 238 -5.44 6.74 -23.19
C GLY A 238 -5.05 7.30 -21.83
N TYR A 239 -3.88 6.88 -21.39
CA TYR A 239 -3.26 7.30 -20.15
C TYR A 239 -2.36 8.53 -20.38
N ASN A 240 -1.88 9.16 -19.32
CA ASN A 240 -0.96 10.29 -19.41
C ASN A 240 0.37 9.84 -20.03
N ARG A 241 0.73 10.42 -21.20
CA ARG A 241 1.88 10.01 -22.02
C ARG A 241 3.23 10.18 -21.32
N PHE A 242 3.37 11.24 -20.52
CA PHE A 242 4.56 11.44 -19.70
C PHE A 242 4.65 10.39 -18.58
N SER A 243 3.53 10.14 -17.90
CA SER A 243 3.45 9.09 -16.87
C SER A 243 3.75 7.70 -17.44
N GLU A 244 3.31 7.40 -18.68
CA GLU A 244 3.65 6.15 -19.37
C GLU A 244 5.16 5.98 -19.53
N ALA A 245 5.84 6.98 -20.09
CA ALA A 245 7.28 6.92 -20.32
C ALA A 245 8.10 6.72 -19.04
N VAL A 246 7.76 7.48 -18.00
CA VAL A 246 8.45 7.41 -16.70
C VAL A 246 8.12 6.11 -15.96
N ALA A 247 6.88 5.63 -16.03
CA ALA A 247 6.48 4.37 -15.43
C ALA A 247 7.22 3.17 -16.02
N LEU A 248 7.35 3.10 -17.35
CA LEU A 248 8.12 2.04 -18.02
C LEU A 248 9.58 2.03 -17.58
N ALA A 249 10.22 3.21 -17.49
CA ALA A 249 11.59 3.33 -17.01
C ALA A 249 11.74 2.86 -15.55
N ALA A 250 10.74 3.12 -14.71
CA ALA A 250 10.72 2.64 -13.32
C ALA A 250 10.58 1.13 -13.24
N LEU A 251 9.65 0.55 -14.01
CA LEU A 251 9.42 -0.89 -14.08
C LEU A 251 10.66 -1.67 -14.58
N ASP A 252 11.52 -1.02 -15.34
CA ASP A 252 12.78 -1.59 -15.85
C ASP A 252 13.99 -1.30 -14.95
N SER A 253 13.79 -0.81 -13.70
CA SER A 253 14.85 -0.38 -12.78
C SER A 253 15.02 -1.27 -11.54
N ASP A 254 14.78 -2.56 -11.65
CA ASP A 254 14.76 -3.51 -10.53
C ASP A 254 16.01 -3.44 -9.64
N GLU A 255 17.20 -3.37 -10.22
CA GLU A 255 18.45 -3.33 -9.45
C GLU A 255 18.54 -2.12 -8.52
N HIS A 256 18.07 -0.95 -8.98
CA HIS A 256 18.01 0.26 -8.17
C HIS A 256 17.10 0.07 -6.96
N TYR A 257 15.89 -0.44 -7.19
CA TYR A 257 14.90 -0.58 -6.11
C TYR A 257 15.24 -1.67 -5.11
N ARG A 258 15.94 -2.74 -5.53
CA ARG A 258 16.49 -3.73 -4.61
C ARG A 258 17.51 -3.12 -3.66
N LYS A 259 18.44 -2.32 -4.16
CA LYS A 259 19.43 -1.61 -3.31
C LYS A 259 18.73 -0.69 -2.29
N VAL A 260 17.66 -0.01 -2.70
CA VAL A 260 16.86 0.81 -1.78
C VAL A 260 16.16 -0.05 -0.73
N ALA A 261 15.62 -1.20 -1.09
CA ALA A 261 15.01 -2.13 -0.15
C ALA A 261 16.03 -2.66 0.88
N ASP A 262 17.28 -2.92 0.46
CA ASP A 262 18.37 -3.32 1.36
C ASP A 262 18.73 -2.21 2.36
N ASP A 263 18.75 -0.96 1.93
CA ASP A 263 18.97 0.19 2.83
C ASP A 263 17.82 0.36 3.83
N MET A 264 16.58 0.10 3.41
CA MET A 264 15.43 0.12 4.32
C MET A 264 15.49 -1.04 5.33
N GLU A 265 15.95 -2.23 4.93
CA GLU A 265 16.14 -3.35 5.85
C GLU A 265 17.22 -3.03 6.89
N TRP A 266 18.33 -2.42 6.50
CA TRP A 266 19.32 -1.92 7.43
C TRP A 266 18.69 -0.96 8.47
N GLY A 267 17.80 -0.07 8.03
CA GLY A 267 17.08 0.85 8.91
C GLY A 267 16.19 0.13 9.93
N ARG A 268 15.46 -0.91 9.51
CA ARG A 268 14.65 -1.75 10.43
C ARG A 268 15.52 -2.39 11.50
N GLN A 269 16.66 -2.97 11.10
CA GLN A 269 17.60 -3.61 12.02
C GLN A 269 18.20 -2.60 13.01
N LEU A 270 18.52 -1.38 12.55
CA LEU A 270 19.00 -0.32 13.44
C LEU A 270 17.98 0.01 14.53
N TYR A 271 16.73 0.31 14.17
CA TYR A 271 15.68 0.61 15.16
C TYR A 271 15.45 -0.56 16.12
N LYS A 272 15.41 -1.78 15.63
CA LYS A 272 15.25 -2.97 16.46
C LYS A 272 16.40 -3.12 17.45
N LYS A 273 17.64 -2.95 17.01
CA LYS A 273 18.85 -3.05 17.84
C LYS A 273 18.92 -1.96 18.91
N GLU A 274 18.72 -0.71 18.49
CA GLU A 274 18.98 0.45 19.36
C GLU A 274 17.81 0.79 20.29
N LEU A 275 16.57 0.50 19.90
CA LEU A 275 15.39 0.83 20.68
C LEU A 275 14.71 -0.41 21.28
N GLY A 276 14.77 -1.56 20.63
CA GLY A 276 14.01 -2.74 21.04
C GLY A 276 14.40 -3.32 22.40
N SER A 277 15.59 -3.01 22.94
CA SER A 277 16.04 -3.42 24.27
C SER A 277 15.75 -2.37 25.36
N LEU A 278 15.30 -1.18 24.99
CA LEU A 278 15.04 -0.11 25.95
C LEU A 278 13.67 -0.32 26.63
N PRO A 279 13.59 -0.17 27.96
CA PRO A 279 12.33 -0.30 28.70
C PRO A 279 11.22 0.60 28.14
N GLY A 280 10.04 0.03 27.91
CA GLY A 280 8.89 0.74 27.38
C GLY A 280 8.86 0.92 25.86
N PHE A 281 9.90 0.47 25.15
CA PHE A 281 9.88 0.40 23.70
C PHE A 281 9.47 -0.98 23.17
N LYS A 282 8.76 -1.01 22.06
CA LYS A 282 8.48 -2.20 21.27
C LYS A 282 8.57 -1.85 19.79
N VAL A 283 9.52 -2.46 19.11
CA VAL A 283 9.73 -2.24 17.67
C VAL A 283 9.07 -3.38 16.91
N TYR A 284 7.98 -3.06 16.20
CA TYR A 284 7.22 -4.09 15.48
C TYR A 284 7.90 -4.46 14.15
N LYS A 285 7.83 -5.73 13.80
CA LYS A 285 8.22 -6.20 12.47
C LYS A 285 7.37 -5.52 11.40
N SER A 286 8.01 -5.10 10.33
CA SER A 286 7.33 -4.50 9.17
C SER A 286 7.96 -4.99 7.89
N VAL A 287 7.11 -5.29 6.92
CA VAL A 287 7.52 -5.63 5.54
C VAL A 287 7.17 -4.52 4.55
N ALA A 288 6.87 -3.30 5.04
CA ALA A 288 6.61 -2.10 4.26
C ALA A 288 7.80 -1.13 4.29
N ASN A 289 7.67 0.05 3.68
CA ASN A 289 8.69 1.12 3.73
C ASN A 289 8.59 2.01 4.99
N PHE A 290 8.03 1.49 6.04
CA PHE A 290 7.92 2.17 7.34
C PHE A 290 8.05 1.16 8.47
N ILE A 291 8.23 1.67 9.68
CA ILE A 291 8.24 0.88 10.90
C ILE A 291 7.30 1.50 11.92
N LEU A 292 6.57 0.66 12.65
CA LEU A 292 5.76 1.06 13.80
C LEU A 292 6.55 0.77 15.08
N ILE A 293 6.59 1.73 16.00
CA ILE A 293 7.32 1.63 17.26
C ILE A 293 6.42 2.10 18.38
N LYS A 294 6.13 1.24 19.36
CA LYS A 294 5.58 1.67 20.64
C LYS A 294 6.70 2.30 21.47
N TYR A 295 6.39 3.40 22.15
CA TYR A 295 7.37 4.19 22.88
C TYR A 295 6.80 4.73 24.20
N PRO A 296 7.63 5.03 25.21
CA PRO A 296 7.17 5.67 26.43
C PRO A 296 6.59 7.04 26.17
N ILE A 297 5.28 7.24 26.41
CA ILE A 297 4.57 8.48 26.09
C ILE A 297 5.18 9.72 26.76
N ALA A 298 5.89 9.54 27.87
CA ALA A 298 6.57 10.61 28.59
C ALA A 298 7.62 11.37 27.77
N ILE A 299 8.16 10.76 26.70
CA ILE A 299 9.13 11.44 25.84
C ILE A 299 8.48 12.20 24.66
N LYS A 300 7.16 12.14 24.51
CA LYS A 300 6.47 12.63 23.30
C LYS A 300 6.80 14.09 22.98
N GLU A 301 6.63 14.97 23.95
CA GLU A 301 6.80 16.43 23.76
C GLU A 301 8.27 16.77 23.47
N SER A 302 9.21 16.22 24.26
CA SER A 302 10.64 16.43 24.03
C SER A 302 11.12 15.89 22.69
N LEU A 303 10.57 14.74 22.26
CA LEU A 303 10.89 14.14 20.97
C LEU A 303 10.33 14.97 19.80
N MET A 304 9.11 15.46 19.92
CA MET A 304 8.50 16.34 18.89
C MET A 304 9.34 17.60 18.69
N GLU A 305 9.75 18.25 19.77
CA GLU A 305 10.58 19.46 19.70
C GLU A 305 11.99 19.17 19.16
N ALA A 306 12.64 18.10 19.63
CA ALA A 306 13.97 17.71 19.15
C ALA A 306 13.98 17.37 17.64
N LEU A 307 12.96 16.66 17.15
CA LEU A 307 12.83 16.36 15.73
C LEU A 307 12.56 17.61 14.90
N LYS A 308 11.71 18.51 15.39
CA LYS A 308 11.42 19.78 14.73
C LYS A 308 12.68 20.66 14.59
N VAL A 309 13.50 20.76 15.64
CA VAL A 309 14.79 21.50 15.60
C VAL A 309 15.74 20.91 14.56
N GLN A 310 15.73 19.60 14.38
CA GLN A 310 16.55 18.90 13.38
C GLN A 310 15.90 18.81 12.00
N GLU A 311 14.75 19.47 11.82
CA GLU A 311 13.98 19.47 10.57
C GLU A 311 13.49 18.07 10.11
N TYR A 312 13.10 17.21 11.07
CA TYR A 312 12.47 15.91 10.80
C TYR A 312 11.00 15.91 11.22
N LYS A 313 10.18 15.23 10.43
CA LYS A 313 8.77 14.99 10.74
C LYS A 313 8.45 13.49 10.63
N ILE A 314 8.03 12.89 11.73
CA ILE A 314 7.52 11.52 11.82
C ILE A 314 6.03 11.52 12.16
N LYS A 315 5.37 10.37 12.07
CA LYS A 315 3.95 10.23 12.42
C LYS A 315 3.78 9.73 13.84
N PHE A 316 3.30 10.57 14.74
CA PHE A 316 2.73 10.13 16.02
C PHE A 316 1.31 9.65 15.76
N MET A 317 1.02 8.40 16.16
CA MET A 317 -0.29 7.81 15.91
C MET A 317 -1.34 8.43 16.82
N GLY A 318 -2.57 8.55 16.32
CA GLY A 318 -3.72 9.06 17.07
C GLY A 318 -4.89 8.08 17.05
N ASP A 319 -4.70 6.92 16.40
CA ASP A 319 -5.72 5.89 16.31
C ASP A 319 -5.88 5.21 17.67
N LYS A 320 -7.14 4.93 18.06
CA LYS A 320 -7.45 4.27 19.33
C LYS A 320 -6.70 2.93 19.42
N GLY A 321 -5.94 2.74 20.49
CA GLY A 321 -5.08 1.56 20.69
C GLY A 321 -3.65 1.69 20.15
N LEU A 322 -3.34 2.76 19.40
CA LEU A 322 -2.00 3.06 18.87
C LEU A 322 -1.46 4.42 19.35
N GLU A 323 -2.07 5.04 20.36
CA GLU A 323 -1.73 6.40 20.86
C GLU A 323 -0.29 6.48 21.40
N GLU A 324 0.23 5.35 21.88
CA GLU A 324 1.63 5.22 22.34
C GLU A 324 2.57 4.71 21.22
N CYS A 325 2.14 4.82 19.96
CA CYS A 325 2.95 4.41 18.83
C CYS A 325 3.36 5.60 17.97
N LEU A 326 4.51 5.46 17.34
CA LEU A 326 4.95 6.32 16.24
C LEU A 326 5.24 5.46 15.01
N ARG A 327 4.98 6.02 13.84
CA ARG A 327 5.32 5.39 12.58
C ARG A 327 6.37 6.24 11.86
N ILE A 328 7.47 5.60 11.47
CA ILE A 328 8.60 6.24 10.80
C ILE A 328 8.72 5.66 9.40
N THR A 329 8.70 6.50 8.39
CA THR A 329 9.07 6.11 7.03
C THR A 329 10.56 5.81 6.99
N LEU A 330 10.94 4.66 6.45
CA LEU A 330 12.34 4.27 6.27
C LEU A 330 12.99 5.14 5.20
N SER A 331 14.23 5.53 5.44
CA SER A 331 14.96 6.50 4.64
C SER A 331 16.43 6.14 4.53
N ARG A 332 17.24 7.03 3.95
CA ARG A 332 18.70 6.86 3.86
C ARG A 332 19.32 6.60 5.24
N LYS A 333 20.43 5.88 5.27
CA LYS A 333 21.12 5.48 6.51
C LYS A 333 21.40 6.64 7.44
N GLU A 334 21.86 7.75 6.90
CA GLU A 334 22.20 8.98 7.67
C GLU A 334 20.94 9.55 8.36
N GLN A 335 19.84 9.66 7.62
CA GLN A 335 18.56 10.16 8.17
C GLN A 335 17.98 9.22 9.22
N THR A 336 18.03 7.92 8.95
CA THR A 336 17.57 6.88 9.88
C THR A 336 18.38 6.91 11.19
N GLN A 337 19.71 7.06 11.09
CA GLN A 337 20.60 7.17 12.27
C GLN A 337 20.24 8.40 13.11
N VAL A 338 20.11 9.57 12.48
CA VAL A 338 19.76 10.82 13.18
C VAL A 338 18.45 10.68 13.95
N VAL A 339 17.40 10.12 13.33
CA VAL A 339 16.11 9.94 13.99
C VAL A 339 16.20 8.94 15.14
N CYS A 340 16.89 7.82 14.95
CA CYS A 340 17.10 6.81 15.97
C CYS A 340 17.84 7.37 17.19
N ASP A 341 18.93 8.09 16.96
CA ASP A 341 19.74 8.74 18.01
C ASP A 341 18.93 9.80 18.76
N THR A 342 18.09 10.55 18.06
CA THR A 342 17.21 11.56 18.67
C THR A 342 16.21 10.91 19.62
N ILE A 343 15.57 9.82 19.20
CA ILE A 343 14.64 9.06 20.05
C ILE A 343 15.36 8.55 21.30
N LYS A 344 16.51 7.93 21.13
CA LYS A 344 17.33 7.39 22.22
C LYS A 344 17.79 8.47 23.20
N LYS A 345 18.23 9.61 22.70
CA LYS A 345 18.64 10.76 23.51
C LYS A 345 17.49 11.31 24.36
N CYS A 346 16.33 11.53 23.78
CA CYS A 346 15.14 12.00 24.52
C CYS A 346 14.74 11.02 25.61
N TYR A 347 14.81 9.72 25.36
CA TYR A 347 14.53 8.68 26.35
C TYR A 347 15.51 8.74 27.53
N LEU A 348 16.83 8.77 27.26
CA LEU A 348 17.87 8.80 28.30
C LEU A 348 17.78 10.08 29.14
N GLN A 349 17.48 11.23 28.55
CA GLN A 349 17.30 12.48 29.29
C GLN A 349 16.09 12.43 30.23
N THR A 350 14.97 11.85 29.77
CA THR A 350 13.74 11.74 30.58
C THR A 350 13.90 10.72 31.71
N THR A 351 14.67 9.65 31.51
CA THR A 351 14.92 8.63 32.55
C THR A 351 15.96 9.07 33.60
N ALA A 352 16.93 9.92 33.22
CA ALA A 352 17.92 10.47 34.14
C ALA A 352 17.35 11.53 35.11
N GLN A 353 16.15 12.06 34.83
CA GLN A 353 15.47 13.05 35.70
C GLN A 353 14.51 12.42 36.73
N LYS A 354 14.35 11.10 36.66
CA LYS A 354 13.57 10.31 37.62
C LYS A 354 14.49 9.59 38.61
#